data_1e949609abb0f05396d93f2c6bec72ec
#
_entry.id   1e949609abb0f05396d93f2c6bec72ec
#
_cell.length_a   1.000
_cell.length_b   1.000
_cell.length_c   1.000
_cell.angle_alpha   90.00
_cell.angle_beta   90.00
_cell.angle_gamma   90.00
#
_symmetry.space_group_name_H-M   'P 1'
#
loop_
_entity.id
_entity.type
_entity.pdbx_description
1 polymer ?
#
loop_
_entity_poly.entity_id
_entity_poly.type
_entity_poly.pdbx_seq_one_letter_code
_entity_poly.pdbx_strand_id
1 'polypeptide(L)'
;MDSRDIEKWRVELDSYANVEDGVEYWLARDLMEPMGYTRWENFAEVVKRAKVSCETNKTPVDSHFRDTTMVTAGVAARAVKDYKLTRYACYLIAQNGDSNKQEIALAQAYFAVQTRRQELIEQRFAEIQRLQARHSLSDSEKQLSGIAFKRGVDSKGFAIIKSK
;
A
#
# COMPACT_ATOMS: atom_id res chain seq x y z
N MET A 1 -12.22 17.45 10.01
CA MET A 1 -11.33 16.34 10.42
C MET A 1 -9.91 16.90 10.45
N ASP A 2 -9.28 16.91 11.61
CA ASP A 2 -7.94 17.50 11.79
C ASP A 2 -6.86 16.47 11.39
N SER A 3 -5.75 16.92 10.78
CA SER A 3 -4.58 16.08 10.48
C SER A 3 -4.05 15.36 11.72
N ARG A 4 -4.26 15.93 12.91
CA ARG A 4 -3.90 15.33 14.20
C ARG A 4 -4.72 14.09 14.54
N ASP A 5 -6.00 14.05 14.16
CA ASP A 5 -6.87 12.90 14.42
C ASP A 5 -6.48 11.70 13.54
N ILE A 6 -6.15 11.97 12.27
CA ILE A 6 -5.64 10.97 11.33
C ILE A 6 -4.30 10.39 11.82
N GLU A 7 -3.40 11.24 12.32
CA GLU A 7 -2.10 10.81 12.83
C GLU A 7 -2.24 9.98 14.11
N LYS A 8 -3.13 10.34 15.02
CA LYS A 8 -3.45 9.53 16.22
C LYS A 8 -3.96 8.15 15.82
N TRP A 9 -4.91 8.10 14.90
CA TRP A 9 -5.45 6.82 14.42
C TRP A 9 -4.37 5.96 13.77
N ARG A 10 -3.43 6.57 13.02
CA ARG A 10 -2.28 5.87 12.46
C ARG A 10 -1.42 5.22 13.54
N VAL A 11 -1.06 6.00 14.57
CA VAL A 11 -0.24 5.51 15.69
C VAL A 11 -0.96 4.38 16.42
N GLU A 12 -2.27 4.49 16.62
CA GLU A 12 -3.09 3.46 17.22
C GLU A 12 -3.11 2.19 16.36
N LEU A 13 -3.38 2.30 15.04
CA LEU A 13 -3.32 1.17 14.11
C LEU A 13 -1.95 0.48 14.14
N ASP A 14 -0.87 1.26 14.05
CA ASP A 14 0.49 0.73 14.05
C ASP A 14 0.84 0.05 15.39
N SER A 15 0.23 0.44 16.51
CA SER A 15 0.44 -0.20 17.82
C SER A 15 -0.11 -1.63 17.91
N TYR A 16 -1.08 -1.98 17.06
CA TYR A 16 -1.63 -3.35 16.95
C TYR A 16 -0.90 -4.20 15.91
N ALA A 17 0.10 -3.65 15.23
CA ALA A 17 0.87 -4.38 14.23
C ALA A 17 1.75 -5.45 14.89
N ASN A 18 1.72 -6.65 14.32
CA ASN A 18 2.61 -7.75 14.65
C ASN A 18 3.55 -8.01 13.48
N VAL A 19 4.69 -8.61 13.73
CA VAL A 19 5.67 -8.98 12.68
C VAL A 19 5.98 -10.47 12.79
N GLU A 20 5.85 -11.20 11.69
CA GLU A 20 6.22 -12.61 11.55
C GLU A 20 7.00 -12.79 10.26
N ASP A 21 8.20 -13.35 10.35
CA ASP A 21 9.11 -13.54 9.19
C ASP A 21 9.37 -12.24 8.39
N GLY A 22 9.42 -11.10 9.07
CA GLY A 22 9.61 -9.79 8.45
C GLY A 22 8.37 -9.22 7.75
N VAL A 23 7.22 -9.89 7.86
CA VAL A 23 5.95 -9.44 7.30
C VAL A 23 5.05 -8.89 8.41
N GLU A 24 4.58 -7.67 8.21
CA GLU A 24 3.66 -6.99 9.12
C GLU A 24 2.22 -7.50 8.93
N TYR A 25 1.54 -7.76 10.04
CA TYR A 25 0.14 -8.18 10.04
C TYR A 25 -0.61 -7.69 11.28
N TRP A 26 -1.94 -7.68 11.20
CA TRP A 26 -2.86 -7.35 12.30
C TRP A 26 -3.78 -8.52 12.57
N LEU A 27 -4.15 -8.70 13.84
CA LEU A 27 -5.24 -9.62 14.20
C LEU A 27 -6.58 -8.88 14.07
N ALA A 28 -7.56 -9.51 13.43
CA ALA A 28 -8.84 -8.87 13.19
C ALA A 28 -9.58 -8.53 14.50
N ARG A 29 -9.43 -9.36 15.54
CA ARG A 29 -10.04 -9.08 16.83
C ARG A 29 -9.43 -7.87 17.54
N ASP A 30 -8.14 -7.64 17.38
CA ASP A 30 -7.46 -6.49 17.96
C ASP A 30 -7.88 -5.18 17.25
N LEU A 31 -8.26 -5.25 15.98
CA LEU A 31 -8.73 -4.11 15.20
C LEU A 31 -10.23 -3.80 15.39
N MET A 32 -10.99 -4.69 15.99
CA MET A 32 -12.44 -4.54 16.14
C MET A 32 -12.78 -3.26 16.90
N GLU A 33 -12.18 -3.06 18.06
CA GLU A 33 -12.43 -1.89 18.93
C GLU A 33 -11.91 -0.57 18.33
N PRO A 34 -10.65 -0.50 17.82
CA PRO A 34 -10.14 0.67 17.10
C PRO A 34 -10.97 1.10 15.87
N MET A 35 -11.72 0.16 15.28
CA MET A 35 -12.65 0.45 14.18
C MET A 35 -14.09 0.70 14.65
N GLY A 36 -14.31 0.90 15.95
CA GLY A 36 -15.59 1.28 16.54
C GLY A 36 -16.62 0.15 16.63
N TYR A 37 -16.17 -1.12 16.64
CA TYR A 37 -17.07 -2.28 16.79
C TYR A 37 -16.90 -2.90 18.16
N THR A 38 -18.01 -3.08 18.88
CA THR A 38 -18.05 -3.69 20.21
C THR A 38 -18.41 -5.18 20.18
N ARG A 39 -18.95 -5.68 19.06
CA ARG A 39 -19.41 -7.05 18.89
C ARG A 39 -18.73 -7.70 17.69
N TRP A 40 -18.15 -8.88 17.93
CA TRP A 40 -17.44 -9.62 16.89
C TRP A 40 -18.31 -9.97 15.67
N GLU A 41 -19.54 -10.34 15.90
CA GLU A 41 -20.47 -10.72 14.81
C GLU A 41 -20.64 -9.59 13.81
N ASN A 42 -20.79 -8.35 14.30
CA ASN A 42 -20.92 -7.18 13.45
C ASN A 42 -19.62 -6.88 12.68
N PHE A 43 -18.47 -7.02 13.35
CA PHE A 43 -17.18 -6.82 12.70
C PHE A 43 -16.85 -7.94 11.71
N ALA A 44 -17.18 -9.19 12.04
CA ALA A 44 -17.00 -10.33 11.14
C ALA A 44 -17.78 -10.18 9.82
N GLU A 45 -18.96 -9.57 9.84
CA GLU A 45 -19.70 -9.26 8.60
C GLU A 45 -18.99 -8.19 7.77
N VAL A 46 -18.30 -7.22 8.38
CA VAL A 46 -17.45 -6.26 7.66
C VAL A 46 -16.25 -6.98 7.03
N VAL A 47 -15.58 -7.84 7.78
CA VAL A 47 -14.47 -8.65 7.26
C VAL A 47 -14.92 -9.51 6.07
N LYS A 48 -16.11 -10.11 6.17
CA LYS A 48 -16.69 -10.89 5.07
C LYS A 48 -16.93 -10.06 3.82
N ARG A 49 -17.50 -8.85 3.94
CA ARG A 49 -17.65 -7.92 2.81
C ARG A 49 -16.32 -7.51 2.21
N ALA A 50 -15.32 -7.26 3.05
CA ALA A 50 -13.97 -6.95 2.60
C ALA A 50 -13.33 -8.10 1.81
N LYS A 51 -13.54 -9.37 2.23
CA LYS A 51 -13.12 -10.55 1.47
C LYS A 51 -13.79 -10.62 0.09
N VAL A 52 -15.11 -10.37 0.02
CA VAL A 52 -15.82 -10.30 -1.26
C VAL A 52 -15.28 -9.21 -2.17
N SER A 53 -14.97 -8.03 -1.62
CA SER A 53 -14.31 -6.95 -2.39
C SER A 53 -12.94 -7.39 -2.92
N CYS A 54 -12.17 -8.13 -2.13
CA CYS A 54 -10.88 -8.68 -2.52
C CYS A 54 -11.02 -9.67 -3.70
N GLU A 55 -11.96 -10.60 -3.62
CA GLU A 55 -12.29 -11.58 -4.67
C GLU A 55 -12.73 -10.90 -5.97
N THR A 56 -13.63 -9.92 -5.86
CA THR A 56 -14.15 -9.16 -7.02
C THR A 56 -13.03 -8.42 -7.75
N ASN A 57 -12.03 -7.94 -7.03
CA ASN A 57 -10.82 -7.31 -7.58
C ASN A 57 -9.79 -8.33 -8.11
N LYS A 58 -10.12 -9.64 -8.13
CA LYS A 58 -9.22 -10.72 -8.57
C LYS A 58 -7.92 -10.79 -7.75
N THR A 59 -7.94 -10.32 -6.52
CA THR A 59 -6.82 -10.40 -5.59
C THR A 59 -6.97 -11.64 -4.72
N PRO A 60 -5.92 -12.47 -4.54
CA PRO A 60 -6.01 -13.70 -3.73
C PRO A 60 -6.36 -13.39 -2.28
N VAL A 61 -7.52 -13.85 -1.80
CA VAL A 61 -8.01 -13.58 -0.44
C VAL A 61 -7.06 -14.12 0.61
N ASP A 62 -6.56 -15.34 0.45
CA ASP A 62 -5.68 -16.01 1.41
C ASP A 62 -4.33 -15.30 1.61
N SER A 63 -3.92 -14.48 0.63
CA SER A 63 -2.72 -13.65 0.76
C SER A 63 -2.91 -12.46 1.72
N HIS A 64 -4.16 -12.04 1.92
CA HIS A 64 -4.50 -10.83 2.69
C HIS A 64 -5.32 -11.12 3.94
N PHE A 65 -6.09 -12.20 3.96
CA PHE A 65 -6.96 -12.62 5.06
C PHE A 65 -6.65 -14.07 5.42
N ARG A 66 -5.61 -14.29 6.20
CA ARG A 66 -5.22 -15.64 6.61
C ARG A 66 -6.00 -16.08 7.84
N ASP A 67 -6.69 -17.21 7.76
CA ASP A 67 -7.39 -17.80 8.90
C ASP A 67 -6.40 -18.14 10.02
N THR A 68 -6.74 -17.80 11.26
CA THR A 68 -6.00 -18.15 12.46
C THR A 68 -6.95 -18.38 13.61
N THR A 69 -6.43 -18.81 14.75
CA THR A 69 -7.18 -18.97 16.00
C THR A 69 -6.48 -18.22 17.11
N MET A 70 -7.26 -17.56 17.94
CA MET A 70 -6.84 -16.91 19.17
C MET A 70 -7.37 -17.69 20.36
N VAL A 71 -6.60 -17.80 21.42
CA VAL A 71 -7.08 -18.38 22.68
C VAL A 71 -7.51 -17.23 23.59
N THR A 72 -8.77 -17.23 23.98
CA THR A 72 -9.30 -16.21 24.92
C THR A 72 -8.66 -16.38 26.30
N ALA A 73 -8.31 -15.26 26.94
CA ALA A 73 -7.82 -15.28 28.32
C ALA A 73 -8.96 -15.58 29.30
N GLY A 74 -8.68 -16.38 30.33
CA GLY A 74 -9.61 -16.67 31.43
C GLY A 74 -9.72 -18.14 31.80
N VAL A 75 -10.53 -18.45 32.84
CA VAL A 75 -10.71 -19.80 33.43
C VAL A 75 -11.30 -20.81 32.40
N ALA A 76 -11.99 -20.34 31.36
CA ALA A 76 -12.51 -21.13 30.24
C ALA A 76 -11.86 -20.71 28.93
N ALA A 77 -10.54 -20.88 28.84
CA ALA A 77 -9.80 -20.59 27.60
C ALA A 77 -10.42 -21.34 26.42
N ARG A 78 -10.89 -20.60 25.41
CA ARG A 78 -11.49 -21.15 24.18
C ARG A 78 -10.69 -20.69 22.98
N ALA A 79 -10.45 -21.62 22.05
CA ALA A 79 -9.97 -21.27 20.73
C ALA A 79 -11.11 -20.60 19.94
N VAL A 80 -10.92 -19.35 19.56
CA VAL A 80 -11.88 -18.59 18.75
C VAL A 80 -11.27 -18.24 17.41
N LYS A 81 -12.11 -18.21 16.39
CA LYS A 81 -11.67 -17.86 15.04
C LYS A 81 -11.22 -16.39 14.97
N ASP A 82 -10.10 -16.17 14.30
CA ASP A 82 -9.54 -14.85 14.02
C ASP A 82 -8.92 -14.85 12.64
N TYR A 83 -8.40 -13.70 12.20
CA TYR A 83 -7.73 -13.53 10.91
C TYR A 83 -6.46 -12.73 11.09
N LYS A 84 -5.35 -13.19 10.46
CA LYS A 84 -4.19 -12.36 10.21
C LYS A 84 -4.46 -11.53 8.96
N LEU A 85 -4.40 -10.22 9.09
CA LEU A 85 -4.74 -9.23 8.07
C LEU A 85 -3.48 -8.51 7.61
N THR A 86 -3.31 -8.36 6.30
CA THR A 86 -2.31 -7.41 5.77
C THR A 86 -2.84 -5.98 5.85
N ARG A 87 -1.99 -4.97 5.66
CA ARG A 87 -2.41 -3.56 5.57
C ARG A 87 -3.47 -3.34 4.49
N TYR A 88 -3.38 -4.06 3.36
CA TYR A 88 -4.40 -4.03 2.32
C TYR A 88 -5.76 -4.57 2.80
N ALA A 89 -5.76 -5.65 3.57
CA ALA A 89 -7.00 -6.16 4.19
C ALA A 89 -7.60 -5.14 5.15
N CYS A 90 -6.80 -4.46 5.99
CA CYS A 90 -7.25 -3.40 6.87
C CYS A 90 -7.90 -2.24 6.09
N TYR A 91 -7.32 -1.87 4.95
CA TYR A 91 -7.88 -0.89 4.02
C TYR A 91 -9.26 -1.32 3.49
N LEU A 92 -9.39 -2.55 3.00
CA LEU A 92 -10.67 -3.07 2.52
C LEU A 92 -11.73 -3.14 3.63
N ILE A 93 -11.34 -3.50 4.85
CA ILE A 93 -12.23 -3.50 6.02
C ILE A 93 -12.72 -2.08 6.32
N ALA A 94 -11.84 -1.09 6.33
CA ALA A 94 -12.23 0.31 6.52
C ALA A 94 -13.19 0.79 5.42
N GLN A 95 -12.96 0.43 4.16
CA GLN A 95 -13.86 0.78 3.05
C GLN A 95 -15.24 0.12 3.13
N ASN A 96 -15.33 -1.09 3.67
CA ASN A 96 -16.59 -1.83 3.82
C ASN A 96 -17.24 -1.61 5.19
N GLY A 97 -16.63 -0.80 6.06
CA GLY A 97 -17.14 -0.44 7.37
C GLY A 97 -18.32 0.54 7.30
N ASP A 98 -18.96 0.74 8.46
CA ASP A 98 -20.06 1.71 8.59
C ASP A 98 -19.47 3.14 8.70
N SER A 99 -19.62 3.93 7.64
CA SER A 99 -19.10 5.30 7.56
C SER A 99 -19.77 6.28 8.53
N ASN A 100 -20.85 5.90 9.22
CA ASN A 100 -21.43 6.69 10.31
C ASN A 100 -20.58 6.59 11.59
N LYS A 101 -19.70 5.61 11.69
CA LYS A 101 -18.75 5.50 12.79
C LYS A 101 -17.56 6.43 12.57
N GLN A 102 -17.23 7.23 13.58
CA GLN A 102 -16.12 8.18 13.50
C GLN A 102 -14.78 7.45 13.25
N GLU A 103 -14.57 6.30 13.87
CA GLU A 103 -13.36 5.48 13.74
C GLU A 103 -13.19 4.97 12.30
N ILE A 104 -14.28 4.53 11.66
CA ILE A 104 -14.26 4.12 10.26
C ILE A 104 -13.99 5.31 9.33
N ALA A 105 -14.61 6.46 9.58
CA ALA A 105 -14.35 7.66 8.79
C ALA A 105 -12.89 8.12 8.90
N LEU A 106 -12.28 8.02 10.10
CA LEU A 106 -10.85 8.29 10.31
C LEU A 106 -9.96 7.28 9.56
N ALA A 107 -10.30 5.99 9.64
CA ALA A 107 -9.59 4.94 8.91
C ALA A 107 -9.62 5.18 7.40
N GLN A 108 -10.78 5.49 6.84
CA GLN A 108 -10.94 5.80 5.42
C GLN A 108 -10.10 7.02 5.01
N ALA A 109 -10.12 8.09 5.81
CA ALA A 109 -9.33 9.28 5.56
C ALA A 109 -7.81 9.00 5.62
N TYR A 110 -7.37 8.22 6.60
CA TYR A 110 -5.98 7.79 6.70
C TYR A 110 -5.53 7.05 5.44
N PHE A 111 -6.25 6.01 5.03
CA PHE A 111 -5.89 5.23 3.85
C PHE A 111 -5.93 6.05 2.57
N ALA A 112 -6.89 6.97 2.41
CA ALA A 112 -6.94 7.88 1.26
C ALA A 112 -5.69 8.77 1.18
N VAL A 113 -5.24 9.32 2.31
CA VAL A 113 -4.02 10.14 2.39
C VAL A 113 -2.78 9.31 2.06
N GLN A 114 -2.68 8.07 2.57
CA GLN A 114 -1.53 7.19 2.29
C GLN A 114 -1.47 6.79 0.82
N THR A 115 -2.60 6.45 0.21
CA THR A 115 -2.68 6.15 -1.23
C THR A 115 -2.19 7.35 -2.05
N ARG A 116 -2.66 8.56 -1.73
CA ARG A 116 -2.22 9.77 -2.43
C ARG A 116 -0.73 10.06 -2.27
N ARG A 117 -0.18 9.83 -1.08
CA ARG A 117 1.28 9.96 -0.85
C ARG A 117 2.06 8.97 -1.70
N GLN A 118 1.62 7.73 -1.79
CA GLN A 118 2.25 6.69 -2.60
C GLN A 118 2.24 7.05 -4.08
N GLU A 119 1.11 7.49 -4.61
CA GLU A 119 0.99 7.97 -6.00
C GLU A 119 1.99 9.10 -6.31
N LEU A 120 2.12 10.08 -5.42
CA LEU A 120 3.06 11.19 -5.59
C LEU A 120 4.52 10.74 -5.57
N ILE A 121 4.85 9.77 -4.71
CA ILE A 121 6.20 9.19 -4.66
C ILE A 121 6.51 8.46 -5.97
N GLU A 122 5.60 7.64 -6.44
CA GLU A 122 5.75 6.89 -7.69
C GLU A 122 5.90 7.83 -8.91
N GLN A 123 5.10 8.90 -8.96
CA GLN A 123 5.23 9.93 -10.01
C GLN A 123 6.60 10.60 -9.99
N ARG A 124 7.12 10.95 -8.80
CA ARG A 124 8.46 11.54 -8.66
C ARG A 124 9.56 10.56 -9.06
N PHE A 125 9.47 9.30 -8.68
CA PHE A 125 10.41 8.28 -9.10
C PHE A 125 10.43 8.12 -10.63
N ALA A 126 9.27 8.04 -11.26
CA ALA A 126 9.17 7.95 -12.72
C ALA A 126 9.76 9.18 -13.42
N GLU A 127 9.60 10.37 -12.85
CA GLU A 127 10.19 11.60 -13.40
C GLU A 127 11.72 11.59 -13.27
N ILE A 128 12.25 11.20 -12.11
CA ILE A 128 13.69 11.05 -11.88
C ILE A 128 14.30 10.06 -12.88
N GLN A 129 13.67 8.90 -13.07
CA GLN A 129 14.14 7.90 -14.04
C GLN A 129 14.15 8.43 -15.47
N ARG A 130 13.11 9.20 -15.87
CA ARG A 130 13.08 9.85 -17.20
C ARG A 130 14.20 10.87 -17.35
N LEU A 131 14.49 11.67 -16.35
CA LEU A 131 15.60 12.63 -16.35
C LEU A 131 16.94 11.94 -16.44
N GLN A 132 17.17 10.87 -15.68
CA GLN A 132 18.37 10.07 -15.72
C GLN A 132 18.58 9.44 -17.11
N ALA A 133 17.53 8.86 -17.69
CA ALA A 133 17.59 8.30 -19.04
C ALA A 133 17.93 9.36 -20.11
N ARG A 134 17.38 10.59 -20.01
CA ARG A 134 17.73 11.71 -20.90
C ARG A 134 19.18 12.12 -20.75
N HIS A 135 19.70 12.20 -19.51
CA HIS A 135 21.12 12.50 -19.26
C HIS A 135 22.03 11.43 -19.85
N SER A 136 21.77 10.15 -19.57
CA SER A 136 22.52 9.04 -20.15
C SER A 136 22.55 9.07 -21.69
N LEU A 137 21.38 9.34 -22.30
CA LEU A 137 21.29 9.46 -23.75
C LEU A 137 22.12 10.64 -24.27
N SER A 138 22.01 11.82 -23.65
CA SER A 138 22.78 13.00 -24.01
C SER A 138 24.28 12.77 -23.90
N ASP A 139 24.73 12.09 -22.84
CA ASP A 139 26.15 11.79 -22.66
C ASP A 139 26.67 10.76 -23.66
N SER A 140 25.85 9.74 -23.98
CA SER A 140 26.15 8.79 -25.04
C SER A 140 26.23 9.45 -26.41
N GLU A 141 25.32 10.39 -26.72
CA GLU A 141 25.35 11.18 -27.96
C GLU A 141 26.60 12.04 -28.05
N LYS A 142 27.04 12.69 -26.96
CA LYS A 142 28.27 13.48 -26.91
C LYS A 142 29.50 12.61 -27.14
N GLN A 143 29.56 11.41 -26.52
CA GLN A 143 30.65 10.47 -26.72
C GLN A 143 30.72 9.98 -28.16
N LEU A 144 29.59 9.59 -28.75
CA LEU A 144 29.48 9.15 -30.14
C LEU A 144 29.91 10.28 -31.10
N SER A 145 29.44 11.51 -30.86
CA SER A 145 29.83 12.69 -31.62
C SER A 145 31.34 12.93 -31.56
N GLY A 146 31.93 12.84 -30.35
CA GLY A 146 33.37 12.97 -30.19
C GLY A 146 34.20 11.91 -30.91
N ILE A 147 33.74 10.66 -30.92
CA ILE A 147 34.38 9.55 -31.63
C ILE A 147 34.25 9.73 -33.15
N ALA A 148 33.04 10.09 -33.62
CA ALA A 148 32.78 10.32 -35.02
C ALA A 148 33.65 11.47 -35.60
N PHE A 149 33.76 12.57 -34.87
CA PHE A 149 34.60 13.72 -35.22
C PHE A 149 36.10 13.32 -35.31
N LYS A 150 36.61 12.54 -34.35
CA LYS A 150 37.96 12.01 -34.35
C LYS A 150 38.24 11.09 -35.55
N ARG A 151 37.21 10.47 -36.14
CA ARG A 151 37.29 9.59 -37.32
C ARG A 151 37.01 10.32 -38.62
N GLY A 152 36.87 11.66 -38.63
CA GLY A 152 36.71 12.48 -39.81
C GLY A 152 35.28 12.62 -40.32
N VAL A 153 34.27 12.25 -39.50
CA VAL A 153 32.86 12.48 -39.85
C VAL A 153 32.52 13.93 -39.52
N ASP A 154 32.11 14.69 -40.53
CA ASP A 154 31.66 16.07 -40.36
C ASP A 154 30.27 16.18 -39.73
N SER A 155 29.84 17.36 -39.37
CA SER A 155 28.55 17.61 -38.73
C SER A 155 27.34 17.19 -39.61
N LYS A 156 27.47 17.18 -40.93
CA LYS A 156 26.42 16.72 -41.83
C LYS A 156 26.32 15.19 -41.86
N GLY A 157 27.46 14.51 -41.88
CA GLY A 157 27.51 13.04 -41.79
C GLY A 157 26.95 12.54 -40.46
N PHE A 158 27.21 13.22 -39.36
CA PHE A 158 26.67 12.87 -38.06
C PHE A 158 25.14 13.07 -37.97
N ALA A 159 24.60 14.13 -38.59
CA ALA A 159 23.16 14.35 -38.65
C ALA A 159 22.43 13.24 -39.42
N ILE A 160 23.03 12.68 -40.48
CA ILE A 160 22.49 11.56 -41.24
C ILE A 160 22.47 10.26 -40.43
N ILE A 161 23.51 10.02 -39.62
CA ILE A 161 23.57 8.85 -38.69
C ILE A 161 22.47 8.94 -37.64
N LYS A 162 22.20 10.14 -37.10
CA LYS A 162 21.18 10.36 -36.07
C LYS A 162 19.74 10.28 -36.60
N SER A 163 19.50 10.44 -37.89
CA SER A 163 18.17 10.42 -38.50
C SER A 163 17.67 9.05 -38.95
N LYS A 164 18.47 8.01 -38.82
CA LYS A 164 18.12 6.61 -39.06
C LYS A 164 17.88 5.86 -37.72
#